data_d7acb82a8d11389c6a5cdfe0ce349790
#
_entry.id   d7acb82a8d11389c6a5cdfe0ce349790
#
_cell.length_a   1.000
_cell.length_b   1.000
_cell.length_c   1.000
_cell.angle_alpha   90.00
_cell.angle_beta   90.00
_cell.angle_gamma   90.00
#
_symmetry.space_group_name_H-M   'P 1'
#
loop_
_entity.id
_entity.type
_entity.pdbx_description
1 polymer ?
#
loop_
_entity_poly.entity_id
_entity_poly.type
_entity_poly.pdbx_seq_one_letter_code
_entity_poly.pdbx_strand_id
1 'polypeptide(L)'
;MFSDKVLLITGGTGSFGNAVLNRFLETDIKEIRIFSRDEKKQDDMRKKYNSEKLKFYIGDVRDYRSVLNASRGVDFIYHAAALKQVPSCEFHPMEAVKTNVLGTENVLEAAIANEVKRVVCLSTDKAVYPINAMGISKAMMEKVMVAKSRNVNSNKTVICGTRYGNVMASRGSVIPLFVDLIKAGKALTVTDPNMTRFMMTLEDAVDLVLYAFEHGNNGDIFVQKAPAATIETLAIALKELLNVEHHPVNVIGTRHGEKLYEALLSREEMIAAIDMGDYYRVPPDLRDLNYGKYVEQGDSRISVVEDYNSHNTQRLDVEGMKTLLLKLPFFRALRAGENYDLDA
;
A
#
# COMPACT_ATOMS: atom_id res chain seq x y z
N MET A 1 20.81 -4.79 9.28
CA MET A 1 19.95 -5.83 8.68
C MET A 1 20.19 -5.94 7.17
N PHE A 2 20.25 -4.85 6.44
CA PHE A 2 20.27 -4.84 4.96
C PHE A 2 21.67 -4.76 4.33
N SER A 3 22.72 -4.54 5.13
CA SER A 3 24.11 -4.47 4.63
C SER A 3 24.51 -5.77 3.94
N ASP A 4 25.10 -5.64 2.76
CA ASP A 4 25.53 -6.74 1.87
C ASP A 4 24.42 -7.73 1.47
N LYS A 5 23.17 -7.25 1.37
CA LYS A 5 21.98 -8.05 1.03
C LYS A 5 21.44 -7.72 -0.35
N VAL A 6 20.60 -8.61 -0.87
CA VAL A 6 19.91 -8.48 -2.14
C VAL A 6 18.42 -8.32 -1.90
N LEU A 7 17.83 -7.21 -2.39
CA LEU A 7 16.40 -6.92 -2.33
C LEU A 7 15.78 -7.06 -3.72
N LEU A 8 14.70 -7.82 -3.83
CA LEU A 8 13.83 -7.84 -5.01
C LEU A 8 12.58 -7.01 -4.77
N ILE A 9 12.28 -6.07 -5.66
CA ILE A 9 11.06 -5.26 -5.64
C ILE A 9 10.21 -5.64 -6.84
N THR A 10 9.11 -6.36 -6.62
CA THR A 10 8.13 -6.60 -7.68
C THR A 10 7.22 -5.39 -7.82
N GLY A 11 6.87 -5.03 -9.06
CA GLY A 11 6.19 -3.75 -9.31
C GLY A 11 7.09 -2.54 -9.03
N GLY A 12 8.40 -2.74 -9.09
CA GLY A 12 9.41 -1.74 -8.73
C GLY A 12 9.39 -0.46 -9.56
N THR A 13 8.74 -0.46 -10.72
CA THR A 13 8.54 0.73 -11.57
C THR A 13 7.32 1.57 -11.20
N GLY A 14 6.55 1.19 -10.17
CA GLY A 14 5.44 1.97 -9.63
C GLY A 14 5.86 2.91 -8.51
N SER A 15 5.01 3.86 -8.11
CA SER A 15 5.32 4.88 -7.09
C SER A 15 5.83 4.27 -5.77
N PHE A 16 5.19 3.22 -5.26
CA PHE A 16 5.65 2.51 -4.04
C PHE A 16 7.00 1.83 -4.23
N GLY A 17 7.18 1.16 -5.39
CA GLY A 17 8.44 0.50 -5.71
C GLY A 17 9.60 1.49 -5.80
N ASN A 18 9.37 2.66 -6.43
CA ASN A 18 10.35 3.75 -6.50
C ASN A 18 10.68 4.33 -5.12
N ALA A 19 9.69 4.53 -4.26
CA ALA A 19 9.93 5.07 -2.93
C ALA A 19 10.78 4.13 -2.06
N VAL A 20 10.46 2.83 -2.09
CA VAL A 20 11.28 1.81 -1.42
C VAL A 20 12.68 1.75 -2.02
N LEU A 21 12.79 1.77 -3.36
CA LEU A 21 14.08 1.84 -4.04
C LEU A 21 14.92 3.03 -3.56
N ASN A 22 14.36 4.24 -3.54
CA ASN A 22 15.08 5.45 -3.12
C ASN A 22 15.64 5.31 -1.70
N ARG A 23 14.84 4.81 -0.76
CA ARG A 23 15.27 4.59 0.62
C ARG A 23 16.41 3.58 0.71
N PHE A 24 16.36 2.48 -0.05
CA PHE A 24 17.39 1.45 0.00
C PHE A 24 18.67 1.83 -0.76
N LEU A 25 18.60 2.69 -1.77
CA LEU A 25 19.79 3.19 -2.46
C LEU A 25 20.76 3.94 -1.53
N GLU A 26 20.23 4.59 -0.49
CA GLU A 26 21.00 5.32 0.51
C GLU A 26 21.63 4.40 1.57
N THR A 27 21.36 3.09 1.53
CA THR A 27 21.88 2.11 2.50
C THR A 27 23.08 1.32 1.92
N ASP A 28 23.72 0.52 2.78
CA ASP A 28 24.80 -0.41 2.39
C ASP A 28 24.28 -1.69 1.72
N ILE A 29 23.10 -1.63 1.10
CA ILE A 29 22.55 -2.77 0.35
C ILE A 29 23.44 -3.09 -0.84
N LYS A 30 23.65 -4.39 -1.10
CA LYS A 30 24.51 -4.85 -2.18
C LYS A 30 23.87 -4.71 -3.55
N GLU A 31 22.62 -5.16 -3.66
CA GLU A 31 21.90 -5.21 -4.94
C GLU A 31 20.42 -5.00 -4.73
N ILE A 32 19.79 -4.24 -5.63
CA ILE A 32 18.34 -4.06 -5.69
C ILE A 32 17.87 -4.51 -7.08
N ARG A 33 16.98 -5.49 -7.12
CA ARG A 33 16.37 -6.02 -8.34
C ARG A 33 14.99 -5.40 -8.54
N ILE A 34 14.81 -4.74 -9.67
CA ILE A 34 13.54 -4.19 -10.11
C ILE A 34 12.88 -5.18 -11.05
N PHE A 35 11.75 -5.76 -10.60
CA PHE A 35 10.99 -6.74 -11.39
C PHE A 35 9.66 -6.13 -11.82
N SER A 36 9.47 -5.98 -13.12
CA SER A 36 8.23 -5.46 -13.71
C SER A 36 8.08 -5.88 -15.18
N ARG A 37 6.89 -5.69 -15.73
CA ARG A 37 6.58 -5.97 -17.13
C ARG A 37 6.98 -4.82 -18.06
N ASP A 38 7.13 -3.63 -17.50
CA ASP A 38 7.28 -2.38 -18.26
C ASP A 38 8.75 -2.11 -18.55
N GLU A 39 9.20 -2.53 -19.74
CA GLU A 39 10.55 -2.31 -20.25
C GLU A 39 10.90 -0.81 -20.34
N LYS A 40 9.95 0.01 -20.82
CA LYS A 40 10.17 1.45 -20.98
C LYS A 40 10.47 2.12 -19.64
N LYS A 41 9.66 1.85 -18.62
CA LYS A 41 9.90 2.39 -17.27
C LYS A 41 11.21 1.89 -16.66
N GLN A 42 11.59 0.64 -16.92
CA GLN A 42 12.88 0.12 -16.46
C GLN A 42 14.06 0.83 -17.14
N ASP A 43 13.95 1.14 -18.42
CA ASP A 43 14.99 1.90 -19.15
C ASP A 43 15.10 3.34 -18.63
N ASP A 44 13.96 4.01 -18.39
CA ASP A 44 13.93 5.34 -17.78
C ASP A 44 14.59 5.36 -16.40
N MET A 45 14.26 4.37 -15.56
CA MET A 45 14.87 4.20 -14.24
C MET A 45 16.38 3.96 -14.33
N ARG A 46 16.83 3.12 -15.26
CA ARG A 46 18.27 2.86 -15.48
C ARG A 46 19.01 4.15 -15.78
N LYS A 47 18.46 4.97 -16.67
CA LYS A 47 19.03 6.27 -17.03
C LYS A 47 18.99 7.28 -15.88
N LYS A 48 17.88 7.33 -15.16
CA LYS A 48 17.67 8.24 -14.03
C LYS A 48 18.63 7.98 -12.87
N TYR A 49 18.72 6.73 -12.44
CA TYR A 49 19.47 6.38 -11.24
C TYR A 49 20.95 6.11 -11.51
N ASN A 50 21.30 5.59 -12.67
CA ASN A 50 22.66 5.27 -13.11
C ASN A 50 23.51 4.62 -11.99
N SER A 51 22.96 3.62 -11.31
CA SER A 51 23.55 2.98 -10.13
C SER A 51 23.90 1.52 -10.41
N GLU A 52 25.12 1.11 -10.07
CA GLU A 52 25.58 -0.27 -10.21
C GLU A 52 24.84 -1.25 -9.29
N LYS A 53 24.26 -0.76 -8.17
CA LYS A 53 23.42 -1.56 -7.27
C LYS A 53 22.13 -2.04 -7.93
N LEU A 54 21.67 -1.38 -9.01
CA LEU A 54 20.39 -1.68 -9.65
C LEU A 54 20.53 -2.75 -10.72
N LYS A 55 19.67 -3.76 -10.65
CA LYS A 55 19.50 -4.79 -11.67
C LYS A 55 18.03 -4.86 -12.10
N PHE A 56 17.81 -4.91 -13.41
CA PHE A 56 16.48 -4.85 -13.98
C PHE A 56 16.09 -6.21 -14.57
N TYR A 57 14.93 -6.70 -14.16
CA TYR A 57 14.37 -7.98 -14.59
C TYR A 57 12.99 -7.73 -15.22
N ILE A 58 12.88 -7.98 -16.52
CA ILE A 58 11.59 -7.97 -17.22
C ILE A 58 10.89 -9.28 -16.91
N GLY A 59 9.67 -9.19 -16.35
CA GLY A 59 8.89 -10.37 -16.02
C GLY A 59 7.51 -10.03 -15.45
N ASP A 60 6.67 -11.05 -15.38
CA ASP A 60 5.29 -10.96 -14.87
C ASP A 60 5.14 -11.84 -13.64
N VAL A 61 4.57 -11.30 -12.56
CA VAL A 61 4.29 -12.08 -11.33
C VAL A 61 3.31 -13.24 -11.59
N ARG A 62 2.53 -13.18 -12.66
CA ARG A 62 1.64 -14.26 -13.09
C ARG A 62 2.40 -15.49 -13.66
N ASP A 63 3.66 -15.32 -14.00
CA ASP A 63 4.56 -16.40 -14.43
C ASP A 63 5.51 -16.79 -13.29
N TYR A 64 5.23 -17.93 -12.68
CA TYR A 64 6.04 -18.49 -11.59
C TYR A 64 7.52 -18.64 -11.95
N ARG A 65 7.83 -19.12 -13.18
CA ARG A 65 9.22 -19.36 -13.60
C ARG A 65 10.02 -18.06 -13.69
N SER A 66 9.38 -17.00 -14.17
CA SER A 66 9.97 -15.67 -14.25
C SER A 66 10.34 -15.16 -12.86
N VAL A 67 9.42 -15.27 -11.90
CA VAL A 67 9.65 -14.88 -10.50
C VAL A 67 10.72 -15.75 -9.84
N LEU A 68 10.66 -17.08 -10.02
CA LEU A 68 11.62 -18.02 -9.47
C LEU A 68 13.06 -17.70 -9.91
N ASN A 69 13.25 -17.35 -11.18
CA ASN A 69 14.57 -16.98 -11.69
C ASN A 69 15.05 -15.65 -11.13
N ALA A 70 14.18 -14.64 -11.05
CA ALA A 70 14.52 -13.31 -10.54
C ALA A 70 14.84 -13.31 -9.03
N SER A 71 14.27 -14.26 -8.27
CA SER A 71 14.45 -14.38 -6.80
C SER A 71 15.62 -15.25 -6.37
N ARG A 72 16.40 -15.83 -7.29
CA ARG A 72 17.61 -16.63 -6.93
C ARG A 72 18.65 -15.78 -6.23
N GLY A 73 19.06 -16.19 -5.01
CA GLY A 73 20.07 -15.48 -4.20
C GLY A 73 19.57 -14.15 -3.64
N VAL A 74 18.26 -13.92 -3.61
CA VAL A 74 17.61 -12.76 -2.98
C VAL A 74 17.45 -13.02 -1.49
N ASP A 75 17.79 -12.02 -0.65
CA ASP A 75 17.57 -12.08 0.79
C ASP A 75 16.18 -11.54 1.19
N PHE A 76 15.70 -10.50 0.50
CA PHE A 76 14.47 -9.79 0.83
C PHE A 76 13.59 -9.56 -0.41
N ILE A 77 12.28 -9.73 -0.25
CA ILE A 77 11.32 -9.38 -1.30
C ILE A 77 10.33 -8.35 -0.76
N TYR A 78 10.19 -7.22 -1.45
CA TYR A 78 9.04 -6.34 -1.33
C TYR A 78 8.09 -6.57 -2.50
N HIS A 79 6.93 -7.15 -2.20
CA HIS A 79 5.94 -7.49 -3.23
C HIS A 79 4.88 -6.39 -3.35
N ALA A 80 5.09 -5.47 -4.31
CA ALA A 80 4.20 -4.35 -4.60
C ALA A 80 3.50 -4.45 -5.96
N ALA A 81 3.77 -5.50 -6.75
CA ALA A 81 3.08 -5.70 -8.02
C ALA A 81 1.61 -6.02 -7.81
N ALA A 82 0.72 -5.16 -8.32
CA ALA A 82 -0.73 -5.33 -8.20
C ALA A 82 -1.48 -4.53 -9.26
N LEU A 83 -2.72 -4.92 -9.54
CA LEU A 83 -3.74 -4.05 -10.13
C LEU A 83 -4.45 -3.30 -9.00
N LYS A 84 -4.46 -1.96 -9.05
CA LYS A 84 -4.98 -1.10 -7.98
C LYS A 84 -6.15 -0.19 -8.37
N GLN A 85 -6.43 -0.06 -9.66
CA GLN A 85 -7.49 0.83 -10.14
C GLN A 85 -8.84 0.14 -10.02
N VAL A 86 -9.74 0.70 -9.21
CA VAL A 86 -11.05 0.12 -8.93
C VAL A 86 -11.85 -0.10 -10.23
N PRO A 87 -12.03 0.91 -11.12
CA PRO A 87 -12.79 0.69 -12.36
C PRO A 87 -12.21 -0.42 -13.23
N SER A 88 -10.88 -0.46 -13.41
CA SER A 88 -10.22 -1.50 -14.21
C SER A 88 -10.44 -2.90 -13.64
N CYS A 89 -10.40 -3.04 -12.31
CA CYS A 89 -10.63 -4.32 -11.66
C CYS A 89 -12.09 -4.75 -11.74
N GLU A 90 -13.06 -3.82 -11.65
CA GLU A 90 -14.48 -4.10 -11.85
C GLU A 90 -14.77 -4.64 -13.26
N PHE A 91 -14.19 -4.03 -14.29
CA PHE A 91 -14.36 -4.48 -15.67
C PHE A 91 -13.56 -5.75 -16.02
N HIS A 92 -12.44 -5.99 -15.32
CA HIS A 92 -11.54 -7.11 -15.56
C HIS A 92 -11.19 -7.86 -14.27
N PRO A 93 -12.18 -8.42 -13.53
CA PRO A 93 -11.95 -9.01 -12.21
C PRO A 93 -10.99 -10.22 -12.27
N MET A 94 -10.99 -10.99 -13.33
CA MET A 94 -10.06 -12.11 -13.48
C MET A 94 -8.61 -11.66 -13.64
N GLU A 95 -8.35 -10.49 -14.23
CA GLU A 95 -6.98 -9.96 -14.28
C GLU A 95 -6.52 -9.49 -12.90
N ALA A 96 -7.45 -8.97 -12.07
CA ALA A 96 -7.17 -8.67 -10.66
C ALA A 96 -6.86 -9.96 -9.87
N VAL A 97 -7.62 -11.03 -10.05
CA VAL A 97 -7.36 -12.35 -9.44
C VAL A 97 -5.99 -12.89 -9.87
N LYS A 98 -5.71 -12.93 -11.17
CA LYS A 98 -4.44 -13.44 -11.71
C LYS A 98 -3.23 -12.66 -11.19
N THR A 99 -3.34 -11.34 -11.07
CA THR A 99 -2.21 -10.49 -10.64
C THR A 99 -2.11 -10.41 -9.13
N ASN A 100 -3.21 -10.07 -8.43
CA ASN A 100 -3.18 -9.79 -7.00
C ASN A 100 -3.18 -11.08 -6.16
N VAL A 101 -3.87 -12.13 -6.60
CA VAL A 101 -3.99 -13.39 -5.83
C VAL A 101 -2.96 -14.41 -6.31
N LEU A 102 -3.07 -14.86 -7.57
CA LEU A 102 -2.16 -15.90 -8.09
C LEU A 102 -0.74 -15.37 -8.27
N GLY A 103 -0.58 -14.09 -8.65
CA GLY A 103 0.73 -13.46 -8.71
C GLY A 103 1.43 -13.40 -7.36
N THR A 104 0.68 -13.11 -6.29
CA THR A 104 1.22 -13.17 -4.92
C THR A 104 1.58 -14.61 -4.55
N GLU A 105 0.73 -15.58 -4.85
CA GLU A 105 1.05 -16.99 -4.60
C GLU A 105 2.35 -17.39 -5.28
N ASN A 106 2.54 -17.05 -6.56
CA ASN A 106 3.78 -17.33 -7.30
C ASN A 106 5.01 -16.68 -6.64
N VAL A 107 4.89 -15.44 -6.16
CA VAL A 107 6.00 -14.74 -5.47
C VAL A 107 6.34 -15.45 -4.17
N LEU A 108 5.35 -15.86 -3.39
CA LEU A 108 5.57 -16.56 -2.12
C LEU A 108 6.18 -17.94 -2.32
N GLU A 109 5.68 -18.71 -3.29
CA GLU A 109 6.25 -20.03 -3.66
C GLU A 109 7.71 -19.90 -4.13
N ALA A 110 7.99 -18.93 -4.99
CA ALA A 110 9.36 -18.67 -5.46
C ALA A 110 10.29 -18.25 -4.32
N ALA A 111 9.79 -17.43 -3.38
CA ALA A 111 10.53 -17.02 -2.19
C ALA A 111 10.87 -18.21 -1.29
N ILE A 112 9.91 -19.10 -1.05
CA ILE A 112 10.09 -20.31 -0.26
C ILE A 112 11.10 -21.24 -0.94
N ALA A 113 10.95 -21.48 -2.24
CA ALA A 113 11.85 -22.34 -3.02
C ALA A 113 13.30 -21.84 -3.05
N ASN A 114 13.51 -20.53 -3.02
CA ASN A 114 14.83 -19.89 -3.01
C ASN A 114 15.33 -19.51 -1.59
N GLU A 115 14.62 -19.92 -0.54
CA GLU A 115 14.96 -19.64 0.87
C GLU A 115 15.15 -18.13 1.15
N VAL A 116 14.32 -17.30 0.53
CA VAL A 116 14.31 -15.85 0.78
C VAL A 116 14.00 -15.59 2.24
N LYS A 117 14.82 -14.80 2.92
CA LYS A 117 14.72 -14.61 4.37
C LYS A 117 13.44 -13.92 4.80
N ARG A 118 13.04 -12.87 4.08
CA ARG A 118 11.82 -12.13 4.41
C ARG A 118 11.08 -11.64 3.17
N VAL A 119 9.77 -11.77 3.21
CA VAL A 119 8.85 -11.25 2.19
C VAL A 119 7.85 -10.32 2.86
N VAL A 120 7.75 -9.10 2.38
CA VAL A 120 6.71 -8.14 2.78
C VAL A 120 5.76 -7.92 1.61
N CYS A 121 4.48 -8.25 1.80
CA CYS A 121 3.42 -8.08 0.81
C CYS A 121 2.67 -6.76 1.04
N LEU A 122 2.53 -5.96 0.00
CA LEU A 122 1.77 -4.71 0.04
C LEU A 122 0.26 -4.98 -0.05
N SER A 123 -0.50 -4.58 0.97
CA SER A 123 -1.97 -4.57 0.97
C SER A 123 -2.55 -3.15 1.06
N THR A 124 -3.81 -3.00 1.41
CA THR A 124 -4.57 -1.76 1.35
C THR A 124 -5.75 -1.78 2.34
N ASP A 125 -6.20 -0.61 2.79
CA ASP A 125 -7.46 -0.38 3.51
C ASP A 125 -8.68 -0.99 2.80
N LYS A 126 -8.65 -1.04 1.47
CA LYS A 126 -9.75 -1.59 0.67
C LYS A 126 -9.90 -3.11 0.76
N ALA A 127 -8.92 -3.80 1.36
CA ALA A 127 -9.01 -5.22 1.71
C ALA A 127 -9.88 -5.47 2.95
N VAL A 128 -10.11 -4.43 3.78
CA VAL A 128 -10.97 -4.50 4.96
C VAL A 128 -12.40 -4.17 4.55
N TYR A 129 -13.34 -5.06 4.85
CA TYR A 129 -14.74 -4.95 4.41
C TYR A 129 -14.87 -4.59 2.91
N PRO A 130 -14.32 -5.43 2.01
CA PRO A 130 -14.17 -5.08 0.60
C PRO A 130 -15.53 -5.01 -0.09
N ILE A 131 -15.76 -3.95 -0.90
CA ILE A 131 -17.00 -3.74 -1.66
C ILE A 131 -16.79 -3.70 -3.18
N ASN A 132 -15.55 -3.85 -3.64
CA ASN A 132 -15.20 -3.85 -5.05
C ASN A 132 -14.18 -4.93 -5.39
N ALA A 133 -14.05 -5.29 -6.67
CA ALA A 133 -13.21 -6.40 -7.14
C ALA A 133 -11.74 -6.20 -6.75
N MET A 134 -11.22 -4.97 -6.76
CA MET A 134 -9.86 -4.69 -6.33
C MET A 134 -9.68 -5.01 -4.84
N GLY A 135 -10.56 -4.51 -3.96
CA GLY A 135 -10.52 -4.80 -2.53
C GLY A 135 -10.68 -6.28 -2.22
N ILE A 136 -11.64 -6.96 -2.90
CA ILE A 136 -11.87 -8.42 -2.77
C ILE A 136 -10.60 -9.20 -3.14
N SER A 137 -9.95 -8.86 -4.25
CA SER A 137 -8.72 -9.53 -4.68
C SER A 137 -7.56 -9.31 -3.69
N LYS A 138 -7.47 -8.12 -3.08
CA LYS A 138 -6.46 -7.82 -2.06
C LYS A 138 -6.77 -8.52 -0.73
N ALA A 139 -8.02 -8.60 -0.33
CA ALA A 139 -8.43 -9.38 0.84
C ALA A 139 -8.09 -10.88 0.67
N MET A 140 -8.34 -11.44 -0.52
CA MET A 140 -7.96 -12.82 -0.84
C MET A 140 -6.44 -12.99 -0.87
N MET A 141 -5.70 -12.01 -1.40
CA MET A 141 -4.23 -12.00 -1.35
C MET A 141 -3.71 -12.11 0.09
N GLU A 142 -4.26 -11.35 1.04
CA GLU A 142 -3.89 -11.45 2.46
C GLU A 142 -4.15 -12.85 3.02
N LYS A 143 -5.28 -13.47 2.68
CA LYS A 143 -5.59 -14.85 3.10
C LYS A 143 -4.60 -15.87 2.52
N VAL A 144 -4.19 -15.71 1.25
CA VAL A 144 -3.14 -16.55 0.63
C VAL A 144 -1.81 -16.34 1.34
N MET A 145 -1.42 -15.11 1.63
CA MET A 145 -0.20 -14.79 2.35
C MET A 145 -0.16 -15.45 3.74
N VAL A 146 -1.24 -15.30 4.52
CA VAL A 146 -1.36 -15.93 5.85
C VAL A 146 -1.34 -17.47 5.74
N ALA A 147 -2.06 -18.04 4.76
CA ALA A 147 -2.06 -19.49 4.56
C ALA A 147 -0.67 -20.04 4.23
N LYS A 148 0.08 -19.37 3.33
CA LYS A 148 1.45 -19.75 2.98
C LYS A 148 2.39 -19.63 4.19
N SER A 149 2.26 -18.58 4.98
CA SER A 149 3.12 -18.35 6.15
C SER A 149 3.01 -19.44 7.22
N ARG A 150 1.89 -20.17 7.29
CA ARG A 150 1.71 -21.30 8.23
C ARG A 150 2.57 -22.52 7.89
N ASN A 151 2.90 -22.69 6.62
CA ASN A 151 3.58 -23.89 6.12
C ASN A 151 5.08 -23.68 5.88
N VAL A 152 5.62 -22.52 6.23
CA VAL A 152 7.06 -22.25 6.07
C VAL A 152 7.84 -22.49 7.33
N ASN A 153 9.10 -22.90 7.16
CA ASN A 153 10.04 -22.90 8.26
C ASN A 153 10.46 -21.47 8.58
N SER A 154 10.01 -20.95 9.72
CA SER A 154 10.27 -19.58 10.17
C SER A 154 11.76 -19.25 10.34
N ASN A 155 12.61 -20.25 10.50
CA ASN A 155 14.06 -20.05 10.54
C ASN A 155 14.66 -19.78 9.14
N LYS A 156 13.93 -20.09 8.07
CA LYS A 156 14.37 -19.87 6.69
C LYS A 156 13.69 -18.69 6.04
N THR A 157 12.36 -18.63 6.12
CA THR A 157 11.55 -17.61 5.44
C THR A 157 10.49 -17.04 6.37
N VAL A 158 10.41 -15.74 6.46
CA VAL A 158 9.32 -15.00 7.13
C VAL A 158 8.48 -14.29 6.08
N ILE A 159 7.17 -14.48 6.13
CA ILE A 159 6.19 -13.87 5.24
C ILE A 159 5.25 -13.01 6.07
N CYS A 160 5.21 -11.71 5.81
CA CYS A 160 4.28 -10.78 6.46
C CYS A 160 3.74 -9.75 5.46
N GLY A 161 2.85 -8.90 5.90
CA GLY A 161 2.24 -7.86 5.04
C GLY A 161 2.16 -6.52 5.71
N THR A 162 1.94 -5.50 4.89
CA THR A 162 1.65 -4.13 5.32
C THR A 162 0.34 -3.67 4.70
N ARG A 163 -0.49 -2.97 5.46
CA ARG A 163 -1.78 -2.44 5.02
C ARG A 163 -1.77 -0.93 5.17
N TYR A 164 -2.08 -0.23 4.08
CA TYR A 164 -2.05 1.22 4.00
C TYR A 164 -3.42 1.82 3.77
N GLY A 165 -3.60 3.05 4.28
CA GLY A 165 -4.63 3.95 3.84
C GLY A 165 -4.31 4.62 2.49
N ASN A 166 -4.95 5.76 2.25
CA ASN A 166 -4.67 6.55 1.05
C ASN A 166 -3.30 7.23 1.15
N VAL A 167 -2.43 6.97 0.19
CA VAL A 167 -1.15 7.67 0.06
C VAL A 167 -1.36 8.96 -0.72
N MET A 168 -1.01 10.07 -0.07
CA MET A 168 -1.20 11.42 -0.59
C MET A 168 -0.35 11.67 -1.84
N ALA A 169 -0.89 12.45 -2.77
CA ALA A 169 -0.23 12.84 -4.03
C ALA A 169 0.29 11.67 -4.89
N SER A 170 -0.22 10.45 -4.69
CA SER A 170 0.09 9.33 -5.58
C SER A 170 -0.63 9.48 -6.92
N ARG A 171 -0.10 8.86 -7.97
CA ARG A 171 -0.69 8.90 -9.31
C ARG A 171 -2.16 8.46 -9.31
N GLY A 172 -3.02 9.28 -9.92
CA GLY A 172 -4.46 9.04 -10.00
C GLY A 172 -5.22 9.27 -8.69
N SER A 173 -4.59 9.94 -7.70
CA SER A 173 -5.25 10.32 -6.45
C SER A 173 -5.89 11.71 -6.53
N VAL A 174 -6.72 12.03 -5.53
CA VAL A 174 -7.52 13.25 -5.48
C VAL A 174 -6.70 14.54 -5.44
N ILE A 175 -5.52 14.54 -4.80
CA ILE A 175 -4.70 15.74 -4.65
C ILE A 175 -4.20 16.26 -6.01
N PRO A 176 -3.49 15.47 -6.84
CA PRO A 176 -3.12 15.90 -8.18
C PRO A 176 -4.34 16.32 -9.02
N LEU A 177 -5.43 15.55 -8.96
CA LEU A 177 -6.66 15.89 -9.69
C LEU A 177 -7.18 17.28 -9.31
N PHE A 178 -7.24 17.61 -8.03
CA PHE A 178 -7.72 18.92 -7.56
C PHE A 178 -6.79 20.05 -8.00
N VAL A 179 -5.47 19.84 -7.92
CA VAL A 179 -4.49 20.81 -8.41
C VAL A 179 -4.65 21.06 -9.92
N ASP A 180 -4.83 20.01 -10.70
CA ASP A 180 -5.03 20.12 -12.15
C ASP A 180 -6.34 20.84 -12.50
N LEU A 181 -7.43 20.58 -11.77
CA LEU A 181 -8.70 21.28 -11.95
C LEU A 181 -8.56 22.77 -11.61
N ILE A 182 -7.88 23.12 -10.52
CA ILE A 182 -7.61 24.51 -10.13
C ILE A 182 -6.79 25.22 -11.22
N LYS A 183 -5.69 24.60 -11.68
CA LYS A 183 -4.85 25.17 -12.77
C LYS A 183 -5.64 25.36 -14.06
N ALA A 184 -6.58 24.49 -14.36
CA ALA A 184 -7.45 24.56 -15.53
C ALA A 184 -8.64 25.51 -15.36
N GLY A 185 -8.83 26.16 -14.20
CA GLY A 185 -9.99 27.00 -13.89
C GLY A 185 -11.33 26.25 -13.83
N LYS A 186 -11.29 24.92 -13.64
CA LYS A 186 -12.48 24.05 -13.56
C LYS A 186 -12.85 23.78 -12.13
N ALA A 187 -14.15 23.73 -11.81
CA ALA A 187 -14.65 23.42 -10.48
C ALA A 187 -14.06 22.09 -9.94
N LEU A 188 -13.72 22.08 -8.65
CA LEU A 188 -13.37 20.83 -7.96
C LEU A 188 -14.57 19.90 -7.94
N THR A 189 -14.39 18.64 -8.30
CA THR A 189 -15.43 17.62 -8.23
C THR A 189 -15.28 16.80 -6.95
N VAL A 190 -16.20 17.01 -5.99
CA VAL A 190 -16.23 16.32 -4.70
C VAL A 190 -17.41 15.35 -4.69
N THR A 191 -17.16 14.08 -4.34
CA THR A 191 -18.21 13.06 -4.29
C THR A 191 -19.12 13.27 -3.08
N ASP A 192 -18.55 13.39 -1.89
CA ASP A 192 -19.23 13.74 -0.64
C ASP A 192 -18.24 14.54 0.22
N PRO A 193 -18.57 15.77 0.64
CA PRO A 193 -17.70 16.60 1.50
C PRO A 193 -17.31 15.93 2.82
N ASN A 194 -18.24 15.16 3.42
CA ASN A 194 -18.05 14.49 4.71
C ASN A 194 -17.30 13.16 4.62
N MET A 195 -17.08 12.66 3.41
CA MET A 195 -16.30 11.44 3.18
C MET A 195 -14.90 11.58 3.76
N THR A 196 -14.46 10.60 4.53
CA THR A 196 -13.14 10.64 5.17
C THR A 196 -12.16 9.69 4.51
N ARG A 197 -10.90 10.08 4.51
CA ARG A 197 -9.79 9.25 4.05
C ARG A 197 -8.62 9.37 5.01
N PHE A 198 -7.90 8.28 5.20
CA PHE A 198 -6.60 8.33 5.86
C PHE A 198 -5.64 9.17 5.04
N MET A 199 -4.80 9.96 5.72
CA MET A 199 -3.81 10.84 5.11
C MET A 199 -2.42 10.37 5.48
N MET A 200 -1.74 9.75 4.51
CA MET A 200 -0.46 9.09 4.70
C MET A 200 0.52 9.58 3.65
N THR A 201 1.74 9.89 4.05
CA THR A 201 2.79 10.21 3.09
C THR A 201 3.41 8.94 2.50
N LEU A 202 4.11 9.07 1.39
CA LEU A 202 4.83 7.95 0.80
C LEU A 202 6.04 7.53 1.68
N GLU A 203 6.62 8.48 2.42
CA GLU A 203 7.69 8.24 3.40
C GLU A 203 7.19 7.38 4.56
N ASP A 204 6.03 7.73 5.15
CA ASP A 204 5.39 6.93 6.19
C ASP A 204 5.15 5.48 5.72
N ALA A 205 4.73 5.33 4.46
CA ALA A 205 4.49 4.02 3.88
C ALA A 205 5.79 3.19 3.74
N VAL A 206 6.91 3.83 3.41
CA VAL A 206 8.23 3.18 3.34
C VAL A 206 8.71 2.79 4.74
N ASP A 207 8.51 3.66 5.73
CA ASP A 207 8.88 3.37 7.12
C ASP A 207 8.13 2.14 7.66
N LEU A 208 6.83 2.01 7.32
CA LEU A 208 6.05 0.81 7.65
C LEU A 208 6.63 -0.45 6.99
N VAL A 209 7.13 -0.38 5.75
CA VAL A 209 7.79 -1.53 5.08
C VAL A 209 9.07 -1.91 5.81
N LEU A 210 9.91 -0.94 6.17
CA LEU A 210 11.14 -1.20 6.92
C LEU A 210 10.83 -1.82 8.27
N TYR A 211 9.83 -1.28 8.98
CA TYR A 211 9.37 -1.83 10.25
C TYR A 211 8.90 -3.28 10.12
N ALA A 212 8.14 -3.58 9.06
CA ALA A 212 7.67 -4.94 8.80
C ALA A 212 8.82 -5.90 8.46
N PHE A 213 9.85 -5.44 7.73
CA PHE A 213 11.05 -6.24 7.51
C PHE A 213 11.81 -6.55 8.81
N GLU A 214 11.86 -5.61 9.75
CA GLU A 214 12.62 -5.79 11.01
C GLU A 214 11.87 -6.63 12.04
N HIS A 215 10.56 -6.37 12.19
CA HIS A 215 9.76 -6.87 13.31
C HIS A 215 8.74 -7.95 12.93
N GLY A 216 8.54 -8.23 11.63
CA GLY A 216 7.52 -9.17 11.17
C GLY A 216 7.80 -10.62 11.55
N ASN A 217 6.75 -11.30 11.95
CA ASN A 217 6.69 -12.76 12.07
C ASN A 217 5.76 -13.32 10.98
N ASN A 218 5.77 -14.64 10.83
CA ASN A 218 4.94 -15.30 9.82
C ASN A 218 3.46 -15.02 10.01
N GLY A 219 2.86 -14.46 8.95
CA GLY A 219 1.43 -14.13 8.88
C GLY A 219 1.04 -12.78 9.49
N ASP A 220 1.96 -12.04 10.11
CA ASP A 220 1.66 -10.70 10.64
C ASP A 220 1.25 -9.74 9.54
N ILE A 221 0.29 -8.87 9.85
CA ILE A 221 -0.05 -7.69 9.03
C ILE A 221 0.20 -6.44 9.89
N PHE A 222 1.05 -5.55 9.38
CA PHE A 222 1.31 -4.26 10.02
C PHE A 222 0.45 -3.17 9.41
N VAL A 223 -0.09 -2.32 10.27
CA VAL A 223 -1.00 -1.24 9.91
C VAL A 223 -0.51 0.04 10.56
N GLN A 224 -0.36 1.11 9.80
CA GLN A 224 0.03 2.40 10.34
C GLN A 224 -1.17 3.13 10.96
N LYS A 225 -0.95 3.75 12.10
CA LYS A 225 -1.90 4.67 12.71
C LYS A 225 -1.80 6.02 12.01
N ALA A 226 -2.55 6.20 10.93
CA ALA A 226 -2.54 7.42 10.15
C ALA A 226 -3.67 8.37 10.59
N PRO A 227 -3.46 9.70 10.57
CA PRO A 227 -4.54 10.65 10.72
C PRO A 227 -5.48 10.61 9.51
N ALA A 228 -6.68 11.17 9.66
CA ALA A 228 -7.64 11.28 8.58
C ALA A 228 -8.18 12.70 8.44
N ALA A 229 -8.68 13.02 7.25
CA ALA A 229 -9.39 14.26 6.99
C ALA A 229 -10.64 14.01 6.14
N THR A 230 -11.60 14.94 6.17
CA THR A 230 -12.68 14.97 5.19
C THR A 230 -12.16 15.45 3.83
N ILE A 231 -12.88 15.10 2.77
CA ILE A 231 -12.57 15.63 1.44
C ILE A 231 -12.80 17.16 1.39
N GLU A 232 -13.74 17.67 2.18
CA GLU A 232 -13.94 19.12 2.35
C GLU A 232 -12.72 19.80 2.97
N THR A 233 -12.20 19.27 4.10
CA THR A 233 -10.97 19.78 4.75
C THR A 233 -9.80 19.81 3.77
N LEU A 234 -9.63 18.74 3.00
CA LEU A 234 -8.59 18.68 1.97
C LEU A 234 -8.80 19.75 0.88
N ALA A 235 -10.02 19.90 0.37
CA ALA A 235 -10.32 20.90 -0.66
C ALA A 235 -10.08 22.33 -0.17
N ILE A 236 -10.49 22.66 1.06
CA ILE A 236 -10.25 23.97 1.67
C ILE A 236 -8.73 24.21 1.82
N ALA A 237 -8.00 23.27 2.41
CA ALA A 237 -6.55 23.38 2.60
C ALA A 237 -5.79 23.62 1.28
N LEU A 238 -6.21 22.91 0.21
CA LEU A 238 -5.61 23.09 -1.14
C LEU A 238 -5.91 24.47 -1.71
N LYS A 239 -7.16 24.94 -1.62
CA LYS A 239 -7.56 26.26 -2.11
C LYS A 239 -6.79 27.37 -1.40
N GLU A 240 -6.64 27.31 -0.09
CA GLU A 240 -5.86 28.28 0.71
C GLU A 240 -4.38 28.25 0.34
N LEU A 241 -3.77 27.05 0.25
CA LEU A 241 -2.35 26.93 -0.12
C LEU A 241 -2.02 27.44 -1.52
N LEU A 242 -3.01 27.44 -2.41
CA LEU A 242 -2.88 27.93 -3.80
C LEU A 242 -3.41 29.35 -3.97
N ASN A 243 -3.86 30.03 -2.91
CA ASN A 243 -4.44 31.38 -2.91
C ASN A 243 -5.66 31.52 -3.84
N VAL A 244 -6.56 30.55 -3.80
CA VAL A 244 -7.77 30.49 -4.62
C VAL A 244 -9.00 30.11 -3.77
N GLU A 245 -9.20 30.76 -2.62
CA GLU A 245 -10.22 30.41 -1.61
C GLU A 245 -11.63 30.33 -2.21
N HIS A 246 -11.93 31.18 -3.18
CA HIS A 246 -13.25 31.25 -3.84
C HIS A 246 -13.41 30.28 -5.02
N HIS A 247 -12.41 29.38 -5.27
CA HIS A 247 -12.50 28.41 -6.36
C HIS A 247 -13.72 27.52 -6.20
N PRO A 248 -14.54 27.32 -7.25
CA PRO A 248 -15.82 26.62 -7.16
C PRO A 248 -15.63 25.13 -6.86
N VAL A 249 -16.55 24.58 -6.05
CA VAL A 249 -16.64 23.16 -5.73
C VAL A 249 -18.00 22.64 -6.17
N ASN A 250 -18.01 21.54 -6.91
CA ASN A 250 -19.21 20.84 -7.37
C ASN A 250 -19.33 19.48 -6.67
N VAL A 251 -20.40 19.30 -5.91
CA VAL A 251 -20.69 18.01 -5.25
C VAL A 251 -21.45 17.13 -6.24
N ILE A 252 -20.85 15.97 -6.59
CA ILE A 252 -21.36 15.08 -7.65
C ILE A 252 -22.04 13.82 -7.14
N GLY A 253 -22.01 13.57 -5.83
CA GLY A 253 -22.53 12.34 -5.21
C GLY A 253 -21.51 11.19 -5.20
N THR A 254 -21.77 10.19 -4.35
CA THR A 254 -20.89 9.01 -4.16
C THR A 254 -20.89 8.13 -5.40
N ARG A 255 -19.71 7.68 -5.82
CA ARG A 255 -19.55 6.80 -6.99
C ARG A 255 -19.76 5.34 -6.60
N HIS A 256 -20.03 4.50 -7.61
CA HIS A 256 -20.09 3.06 -7.39
C HIS A 256 -18.76 2.52 -6.85
N GLY A 257 -18.84 1.68 -5.82
CA GLY A 257 -17.66 1.07 -5.20
C GLY A 257 -16.82 2.00 -4.31
N GLU A 258 -17.30 3.22 -4.00
CA GLU A 258 -16.69 4.12 -3.02
C GLU A 258 -17.37 3.98 -1.65
N LYS A 259 -16.55 3.94 -0.59
CA LYS A 259 -17.02 3.98 0.80
C LYS A 259 -17.04 5.41 1.33
N LEU A 260 -17.94 5.70 2.27
CA LEU A 260 -17.95 6.99 2.99
C LEU A 260 -16.73 7.15 3.90
N TYR A 261 -16.20 6.05 4.40
CA TYR A 261 -14.97 5.98 5.19
C TYR A 261 -14.22 4.69 4.87
N GLU A 262 -12.93 4.66 5.15
CA GLU A 262 -12.09 3.48 4.98
C GLU A 262 -11.72 2.89 6.34
N ALA A 263 -11.68 1.56 6.44
CA ALA A 263 -11.22 0.84 7.61
C ALA A 263 -9.84 0.23 7.34
N LEU A 264 -8.95 0.29 8.33
CA LEU A 264 -7.64 -0.35 8.30
C LEU A 264 -7.60 -1.65 9.10
N LEU A 265 -8.46 -1.79 10.10
CA LEU A 265 -8.64 -3.01 10.88
C LEU A 265 -10.13 -3.30 11.05
N SER A 266 -10.52 -4.56 10.87
CA SER A 266 -11.86 -5.01 11.22
C SER A 266 -12.02 -5.14 12.74
N ARG A 267 -13.27 -5.27 13.21
CA ARG A 267 -13.55 -5.52 14.65
C ARG A 267 -12.84 -6.77 15.17
N GLU A 268 -12.83 -7.85 14.40
CA GLU A 268 -12.13 -9.08 14.78
C GLU A 268 -10.62 -8.86 14.87
N GLU A 269 -10.05 -8.13 13.91
CA GLU A 269 -8.63 -7.80 13.91
C GLU A 269 -8.26 -6.90 15.08
N MET A 270 -9.10 -5.93 15.45
CA MET A 270 -8.86 -5.03 16.60
C MET A 270 -8.75 -5.78 17.93
N ILE A 271 -9.48 -6.87 18.11
CA ILE A 271 -9.39 -7.69 19.34
C ILE A 271 -8.03 -8.37 19.45
N ALA A 272 -7.48 -8.81 18.32
CA ALA A 272 -6.20 -9.51 18.26
C ALA A 272 -5.02 -8.55 18.03
N ALA A 273 -5.27 -7.31 17.63
CA ALA A 273 -4.24 -6.34 17.30
C ALA A 273 -3.41 -5.97 18.52
N ILE A 274 -2.11 -5.90 18.31
CA ILE A 274 -1.14 -5.48 19.32
C ILE A 274 -0.72 -4.05 18.98
N ASP A 275 -0.86 -3.16 19.95
CA ASP A 275 -0.42 -1.77 19.84
C ASP A 275 1.11 -1.70 19.93
N MET A 276 1.76 -1.21 18.86
CA MET A 276 3.20 -1.06 18.74
C MET A 276 3.63 0.42 18.70
N GLY A 277 2.84 1.32 19.26
CA GLY A 277 3.07 2.78 19.20
C GLY A 277 2.49 3.37 17.92
N ASP A 278 3.29 3.64 16.92
CA ASP A 278 2.84 4.22 15.64
C ASP A 278 2.15 3.20 14.72
N TYR A 279 2.22 1.92 15.07
CA TYR A 279 1.69 0.82 14.28
C TYR A 279 0.77 -0.09 15.09
N TYR A 280 -0.14 -0.78 14.41
CA TYR A 280 -0.76 -2.00 14.91
C TYR A 280 -0.11 -3.21 14.24
N ARG A 281 0.12 -4.28 15.00
CA ARG A 281 0.44 -5.61 14.49
C ARG A 281 -0.76 -6.51 14.65
N VAL A 282 -1.26 -7.04 13.56
CA VAL A 282 -2.34 -8.03 13.52
C VAL A 282 -1.68 -9.40 13.35
N PRO A 283 -1.66 -10.25 14.39
CA PRO A 283 -1.14 -11.60 14.27
C PRO A 283 -2.09 -12.46 13.41
N PRO A 284 -1.58 -13.51 12.75
CA PRO A 284 -2.41 -14.44 12.00
C PRO A 284 -3.36 -15.20 12.92
N ASP A 285 -4.50 -15.59 12.38
CA ASP A 285 -5.36 -16.58 13.05
C ASP A 285 -4.66 -17.95 12.99
N LEU A 286 -4.21 -18.42 14.14
CA LEU A 286 -3.51 -19.70 14.31
C LEU A 286 -4.43 -20.85 14.71
N ARG A 287 -5.75 -20.65 14.72
CA ARG A 287 -6.71 -21.74 15.00
C ARG A 287 -6.50 -22.85 13.97
N ASP A 288 -6.50 -24.08 14.46
CA ASP A 288 -6.45 -25.27 13.59
C ASP A 288 -7.80 -25.54 12.90
N LEU A 289 -7.81 -26.43 11.92
CA LEU A 289 -9.02 -26.84 11.19
C LEU A 289 -9.96 -27.73 12.04
N ASN A 290 -9.85 -27.71 13.36
CA ASN A 290 -10.76 -28.43 14.23
C ASN A 290 -12.12 -27.74 14.27
N TYR A 291 -13.02 -28.17 13.40
CA TYR A 291 -14.35 -27.59 13.23
C TYR A 291 -15.20 -27.57 14.52
N GLY A 292 -14.98 -28.46 15.46
CA GLY A 292 -15.67 -28.45 16.76
C GLY A 292 -15.44 -27.14 17.50
N LYS A 293 -14.17 -26.70 17.63
CA LYS A 293 -13.83 -25.41 18.24
C LYS A 293 -14.36 -24.21 17.47
N TYR A 294 -14.47 -24.32 16.16
CA TYR A 294 -14.96 -23.24 15.30
C TYR A 294 -16.45 -22.94 15.53
N VAL A 295 -17.23 -23.97 15.87
CA VAL A 295 -18.68 -23.87 16.10
C VAL A 295 -19.01 -23.50 17.56
N GLU A 296 -18.16 -23.88 18.50
CA GLU A 296 -18.47 -23.80 19.95
C GLU A 296 -17.82 -22.62 20.67
N GLN A 297 -16.80 -21.97 20.06
CA GLN A 297 -16.06 -20.89 20.71
C GLN A 297 -16.17 -19.58 19.88
N GLY A 298 -17.05 -18.67 20.33
CA GLY A 298 -17.12 -17.29 19.89
C GLY A 298 -16.35 -16.36 20.82
N ASP A 299 -16.12 -15.12 20.38
CA ASP A 299 -15.55 -14.05 21.19
C ASP A 299 -16.59 -12.92 21.34
N SER A 300 -17.16 -12.78 22.52
CA SER A 300 -18.17 -11.75 22.81
C SER A 300 -17.65 -10.32 22.70
N ARG A 301 -16.33 -10.11 22.74
CA ARG A 301 -15.71 -8.79 22.55
C ARG A 301 -15.95 -8.23 21.16
N ILE A 302 -16.13 -9.07 20.13
CA ILE A 302 -16.41 -8.66 18.74
C ILE A 302 -17.66 -7.78 18.65
N SER A 303 -18.65 -8.01 19.50
CA SER A 303 -19.91 -7.26 19.48
C SER A 303 -19.78 -5.82 20.03
N VAL A 304 -18.74 -5.52 20.82
CA VAL A 304 -18.58 -4.24 21.52
C VAL A 304 -17.37 -3.43 21.03
N VAL A 305 -16.41 -4.05 20.37
CA VAL A 305 -15.23 -3.37 19.83
C VAL A 305 -15.57 -2.72 18.49
N GLU A 306 -15.11 -1.49 18.30
CA GLU A 306 -15.18 -0.80 17.00
C GLU A 306 -14.00 -1.18 16.11
N ASP A 307 -14.21 -1.14 14.80
CA ASP A 307 -13.15 -1.21 13.80
C ASP A 307 -12.27 0.06 13.85
N TYR A 308 -11.02 -0.05 13.42
CA TYR A 308 -10.16 1.11 13.24
C TYR A 308 -10.35 1.68 11.84
N ASN A 309 -10.91 2.87 11.76
CA ASN A 309 -11.35 3.48 10.52
C ASN A 309 -11.04 4.99 10.45
N SER A 310 -11.23 5.59 9.27
CA SER A 310 -10.95 7.01 9.04
C SER A 310 -11.91 7.97 9.72
N HIS A 311 -13.01 7.50 10.32
CA HIS A 311 -13.89 8.32 11.16
C HIS A 311 -13.43 8.40 12.61
N ASN A 312 -12.85 7.34 13.17
CA ASN A 312 -12.47 7.26 14.59
C ASN A 312 -10.97 7.40 14.87
N THR A 313 -10.15 7.66 13.85
CA THR A 313 -8.75 8.05 14.04
C THR A 313 -8.60 9.54 14.32
N GLN A 314 -7.36 10.00 14.62
CA GLN A 314 -7.04 11.41 14.73
C GLN A 314 -7.50 12.19 13.50
N ARG A 315 -8.29 13.25 13.68
CA ARG A 315 -8.81 14.08 12.59
C ARG A 315 -7.96 15.32 12.42
N LEU A 316 -7.55 15.58 11.18
CA LEU A 316 -6.88 16.83 10.82
C LEU A 316 -7.92 17.91 10.55
N ASP A 317 -7.67 19.10 11.09
CA ASP A 317 -8.30 20.34 10.67
C ASP A 317 -7.59 20.91 9.41
N VAL A 318 -8.02 22.07 8.94
CA VAL A 318 -7.45 22.72 7.75
C VAL A 318 -5.96 23.02 7.94
N GLU A 319 -5.55 23.51 9.10
CA GLU A 319 -4.14 23.86 9.37
C GLU A 319 -3.24 22.62 9.46
N GLY A 320 -3.71 21.56 10.12
CA GLY A 320 -3.04 20.26 10.15
C GLY A 320 -2.91 19.67 8.74
N MET A 321 -3.95 19.80 7.91
CA MET A 321 -3.95 19.34 6.52
C MET A 321 -2.95 20.14 5.67
N LYS A 322 -2.89 21.47 5.80
CA LYS A 322 -1.91 22.33 5.13
C LYS A 322 -0.48 21.95 5.51
N THR A 323 -0.24 21.75 6.81
CA THR A 323 1.07 21.34 7.33
C THR A 323 1.52 20.02 6.69
N LEU A 324 0.62 19.06 6.57
CA LEU A 324 0.92 17.74 5.96
C LEU A 324 1.14 17.86 4.44
N LEU A 325 0.33 18.64 3.74
CA LEU A 325 0.49 18.91 2.29
C LEU A 325 1.85 19.54 1.97
N LEU A 326 2.32 20.48 2.78
CA LEU A 326 3.60 21.16 2.60
C LEU A 326 4.82 20.23 2.78
N LYS A 327 4.67 19.10 3.45
CA LYS A 327 5.73 18.09 3.55
C LYS A 327 5.92 17.30 2.24
N LEU A 328 4.90 17.24 1.38
CA LEU A 328 4.92 16.44 0.17
C LEU A 328 5.91 17.03 -0.86
N PRO A 329 6.79 16.21 -1.45
CA PRO A 329 7.67 16.63 -2.56
C PRO A 329 6.88 17.25 -3.73
N PHE A 330 5.71 16.70 -4.03
CA PHE A 330 4.76 17.22 -5.02
C PHE A 330 4.43 18.71 -4.78
N PHE A 331 4.14 19.09 -3.52
CA PHE A 331 3.80 20.47 -3.18
C PHE A 331 5.03 21.40 -3.19
N ARG A 332 6.19 20.89 -2.81
CA ARG A 332 7.45 21.65 -2.89
C ARG A 332 7.78 22.00 -4.34
N ALA A 333 7.71 21.03 -5.24
CA ALA A 333 7.90 21.25 -6.68
C ALA A 333 6.85 22.21 -7.26
N LEU A 334 5.57 22.03 -6.90
CA LEU A 334 4.48 22.90 -7.33
C LEU A 334 4.73 24.38 -6.95
N ARG A 335 5.19 24.65 -5.74
CA ARG A 335 5.53 26.01 -5.28
C ARG A 335 6.78 26.58 -5.94
N ALA A 336 7.73 25.74 -6.31
CA ALA A 336 8.90 26.14 -7.08
C ALA A 336 8.61 26.38 -8.57
N GLY A 337 7.40 26.10 -9.04
CA GLY A 337 7.03 26.16 -10.46
C GLY A 337 7.64 25.03 -11.30
N GLU A 338 8.07 23.96 -10.65
CA GLU A 338 8.70 22.80 -11.27
C GLU A 338 7.66 21.75 -11.64
N ASN A 339 7.98 20.95 -12.66
CA ASN A 339 7.21 19.75 -12.97
C ASN A 339 7.56 18.63 -12.00
N TYR A 340 6.55 18.02 -11.41
CA TYR A 340 6.72 16.86 -10.54
C TYR A 340 6.24 15.59 -11.24
N ASP A 341 7.11 14.60 -11.33
CA ASP A 341 6.75 13.28 -11.86
C ASP A 341 6.11 12.45 -10.75
N LEU A 342 4.81 12.18 -10.88
CA LEU A 342 4.04 11.35 -9.94
C LEU A 342 4.41 9.86 -9.98
N ASP A 343 5.22 9.44 -10.96
CA ASP A 343 5.75 8.09 -11.10
C ASP A 343 7.20 7.97 -10.57
N ALA A 344 7.81 9.10 -10.17
CA ALA A 344 9.21 9.18 -9.76
C ALA A 344 9.46 8.66 -8.33
#